data_9851af38fa81835b2201a743ec39920f
#
_entry.id   9851af38fa81835b2201a743ec39920f
#
_cell.length_a   1.000
_cell.length_b   1.000
_cell.length_c   1.000
_cell.angle_alpha   90.00
_cell.angle_beta   90.00
_cell.angle_gamma   90.00
#
_symmetry.space_group_name_H-M   'P 1'
#
loop_
_entity.id
_entity.type
_entity.pdbx_description
1 polymer ?
#
loop_
_entity_poly.entity_id
_entity_poly.type
_entity_poly.pdbx_seq_one_letter_code
_entity_poly.pdbx_strand_id
1 'polypeptide(L)'
;MQISSRFCPILANILAHRREPDLIKYAHPNFSPFLHRTGIHSIQGVDDSLQLPFCRYFLFRVVTLMPSAQLEVAIQACRKAGNFINRESLDLSAIEAREKAPFDFVSRVDTGAQEHITSIIRQYFPKDSIVAEESGTIVNPGADGVWYVDPLDGTTNFLHGFPHYAVSIAYALKGRVMAAAVYDPVKDELFSAERSRGAFLNNARIRVSGRTDMSKALIGTGFPFRRNDNYETFLPKLERVARSCAGLRRAGSAALDLCYVACGRLDGYWEANLKSWDLAAGSLIVLEAGGLVTDLSAGEDYLATGGICVGTPKIFAPLLMKVTDANTGK
;
A
#
# COMPACT_ATOMS: atom_id res chain seq x y z
N MET A 1 32.38 27.90 25.81
CA MET A 1 32.76 26.71 25.05
C MET A 1 31.66 26.50 24.01
N GLN A 2 31.95 26.87 22.77
CA GLN A 2 30.99 26.85 21.68
C GLN A 2 30.68 25.39 21.30
N ILE A 3 29.44 24.98 21.43
CA ILE A 3 28.98 23.67 20.99
C ILE A 3 28.87 23.71 19.45
N SER A 4 29.73 22.93 18.79
CA SER A 4 29.85 22.80 17.35
C SER A 4 28.53 22.33 16.71
N SER A 5 28.02 23.10 15.77
CA SER A 5 26.78 22.96 14.99
C SER A 5 26.85 21.83 13.94
N ARG A 6 27.13 20.59 14.34
CA ARG A 6 27.07 19.43 13.44
C ARG A 6 26.17 18.32 13.98
N PHE A 7 24.95 18.64 14.33
CA PHE A 7 23.90 17.63 14.40
C PHE A 7 23.53 17.19 12.98
N CYS A 8 23.47 15.87 12.77
CA CYS A 8 22.99 15.31 11.51
C CYS A 8 21.64 15.95 11.15
N PRO A 9 21.46 16.57 9.97
CA PRO A 9 20.22 17.25 9.58
C PRO A 9 18.99 16.34 9.66
N ILE A 10 19.18 15.02 9.52
CA ILE A 10 18.13 14.00 9.63
C ILE A 10 17.62 13.89 11.07
N LEU A 11 18.52 13.92 12.06
CA LEU A 11 18.14 13.83 13.47
C LEU A 11 17.44 15.13 13.96
N ALA A 12 17.91 16.26 13.47
CA ALA A 12 17.29 17.56 13.76
C ALA A 12 15.87 17.67 13.15
N ASN A 13 15.66 17.12 11.96
CA ASN A 13 14.36 17.10 11.32
C ASN A 13 13.39 16.12 11.99
N ILE A 14 13.87 14.97 12.46
CA ILE A 14 13.07 13.99 13.22
C ILE A 14 12.60 14.57 14.56
N LEU A 15 13.47 15.32 15.23
CA LEU A 15 13.15 15.95 16.52
C LEU A 15 12.26 17.18 16.37
N ALA A 16 12.38 17.93 15.27
CA ALA A 16 11.60 19.13 15.02
C ALA A 16 10.14 18.86 14.61
N HIS A 17 9.85 17.67 14.05
CA HIS A 17 8.50 17.33 13.56
C HIS A 17 7.68 16.49 14.53
N ARG A 18 8.24 16.02 15.63
CA ARG A 18 7.49 15.36 16.70
C ARG A 18 7.32 16.28 17.89
N ARG A 19 6.08 16.71 18.12
CA ARG A 19 5.66 17.42 19.33
C ARG A 19 5.60 16.47 20.53
N GLU A 20 6.75 15.92 20.96
CA GLU A 20 6.89 15.25 22.23
C GLU A 20 8.00 15.94 23.02
N PRO A 21 7.67 16.91 23.91
CA PRO A 21 8.64 17.72 24.64
C PRO A 21 9.47 16.93 25.66
N ASP A 22 9.09 15.70 26.00
CA ASP A 22 9.74 14.93 27.05
C ASP A 22 10.98 14.14 26.61
N LEU A 23 11.19 13.95 25.30
CA LEU A 23 12.37 13.22 24.80
C LEU A 23 13.67 14.03 24.82
N ILE A 24 13.57 15.36 24.88
CA ILE A 24 14.74 16.28 24.89
C ILE A 24 15.38 16.33 26.29
N LYS A 25 14.64 16.05 27.34
CA LYS A 25 15.11 16.12 28.74
C LYS A 25 16.14 15.04 29.13
N TYR A 26 16.26 13.99 28.33
CA TYR A 26 17.12 12.83 28.64
C TYR A 26 18.34 12.67 27.73
N ALA A 27 18.62 13.64 26.85
CA ALA A 27 19.84 13.64 26.06
C ALA A 27 21.01 14.09 26.92
N HIS A 28 21.91 13.14 27.29
CA HIS A 28 23.10 13.44 28.06
C HIS A 28 24.07 14.32 27.24
N PRO A 29 24.72 15.35 27.88
CA PRO A 29 25.54 16.32 27.14
C PRO A 29 26.84 15.78 26.52
N ASN A 30 27.15 14.51 26.71
CA ASN A 30 28.38 13.87 26.22
C ASN A 30 28.17 12.88 25.06
N PHE A 31 27.11 13.04 24.27
CA PHE A 31 26.92 12.23 23.08
C PHE A 31 27.95 12.64 22.01
N SER A 32 29.01 11.84 21.83
CA SER A 32 29.98 11.96 20.74
C SER A 32 29.29 11.67 19.39
N PRO A 33 29.63 12.42 18.32
CA PRO A 33 28.95 12.30 17.03
C PRO A 33 29.28 10.96 16.38
N PHE A 34 28.29 10.09 16.38
CA PHE A 34 28.34 8.79 15.72
C PHE A 34 27.57 8.87 14.42
N LEU A 35 28.25 8.69 13.32
CA LEU A 35 27.83 7.87 12.18
C LEU A 35 28.70 8.19 10.96
N HIS A 36 29.65 7.34 10.71
CA HIS A 36 30.14 7.17 9.35
C HIS A 36 29.23 6.16 8.63
N ARG A 37 28.68 6.63 7.53
CA ARG A 37 28.12 5.87 6.39
C ARG A 37 27.83 4.39 6.61
N THR A 38 26.55 4.05 6.70
CA THR A 38 25.95 2.76 6.24
C THR A 38 26.62 1.46 6.69
N GLY A 39 27.17 1.40 7.83
CA GLY A 39 27.71 0.17 8.37
C GLY A 39 28.09 0.41 9.81
N ILE A 40 27.23 0.07 10.76
CA ILE A 40 27.58 0.05 12.17
C ILE A 40 28.55 -1.12 12.36
N HIS A 41 29.80 -0.91 12.03
CA HIS A 41 30.89 -1.79 12.46
C HIS A 41 31.46 -1.22 13.75
N SER A 42 31.24 -1.90 14.86
CA SER A 42 31.84 -1.74 16.21
C SER A 42 32.02 -0.30 16.73
N ILE A 43 31.38 -0.01 17.84
CA ILE A 43 31.65 1.17 18.66
C ILE A 43 32.96 0.90 19.40
N GLN A 44 34.12 1.27 18.82
CA GLN A 44 35.38 1.32 19.57
C GLN A 44 35.44 2.64 20.32
N GLY A 45 35.53 2.57 21.66
CA GLY A 45 35.76 3.72 22.54
C GLY A 45 34.62 4.08 23.49
N VAL A 46 33.63 3.24 23.66
CA VAL A 46 32.68 3.35 24.79
C VAL A 46 33.27 2.58 25.96
N ASP A 47 33.50 3.28 27.08
CA ASP A 47 33.90 2.68 28.33
C ASP A 47 32.88 1.60 28.73
N ASP A 48 33.31 0.34 28.76
CA ASP A 48 32.48 -0.82 29.13
C ASP A 48 31.95 -0.75 30.57
N SER A 49 32.45 0.20 31.38
CA SER A 49 31.95 0.45 32.74
C SER A 49 30.61 1.19 32.78
N LEU A 50 30.21 1.83 31.68
CA LEU A 50 28.88 2.38 31.49
C LEU A 50 27.95 1.33 30.83
N GLN A 51 27.63 0.28 31.58
CA GLN A 51 26.52 -0.62 31.28
C GLN A 51 25.21 0.16 31.37
N LEU A 52 24.90 0.95 30.33
CA LEU A 52 23.59 1.58 30.17
C LEU A 52 22.74 0.69 29.28
N PRO A 53 21.91 -0.22 29.84
CA PRO A 53 20.90 -0.96 29.07
C PRO A 53 19.96 0.00 28.31
N PHE A 54 19.91 1.24 28.78
CA PHE A 54 19.10 2.31 28.24
C PHE A 54 19.57 2.78 26.83
N CYS A 55 20.87 2.86 26.58
CA CYS A 55 21.38 3.33 25.28
C CYS A 55 21.20 2.27 24.18
N ARG A 56 21.41 0.99 24.53
CA ARG A 56 21.14 -0.14 23.62
C ARG A 56 19.64 -0.27 23.32
N TYR A 57 18.80 -0.09 24.33
CA TYR A 57 17.34 -0.16 24.18
C TYR A 57 16.80 1.03 23.37
N PHE A 58 17.35 2.23 23.57
CA PHE A 58 16.97 3.43 22.84
C PHE A 58 17.40 3.36 21.37
N LEU A 59 18.64 2.96 21.07
CA LEU A 59 19.13 2.75 19.71
C LEU A 59 18.34 1.65 18.99
N PHE A 60 18.07 0.52 19.65
CA PHE A 60 17.27 -0.56 19.10
C PHE A 60 15.84 -0.09 18.81
N ARG A 61 15.24 0.71 19.69
CA ARG A 61 13.89 1.25 19.52
C ARG A 61 13.82 2.31 18.42
N VAL A 62 14.84 3.16 18.28
CA VAL A 62 14.91 4.16 17.18
C VAL A 62 15.10 3.47 15.83
N VAL A 63 15.99 2.49 15.74
CA VAL A 63 16.19 1.70 14.51
C VAL A 63 14.93 0.90 14.16
N THR A 64 14.20 0.38 15.14
CA THR A 64 12.94 -0.35 14.93
C THR A 64 11.78 0.57 14.51
N LEU A 65 11.90 1.89 14.72
CA LEU A 65 10.87 2.88 14.37
C LEU A 65 11.06 3.48 12.95
N MET A 66 12.23 3.29 12.32
CA MET A 66 12.43 3.80 10.96
C MET A 66 11.78 2.85 9.94
N PRO A 67 11.10 3.38 8.91
CA PRO A 67 10.64 2.60 7.77
C PRO A 67 11.80 1.87 7.11
N SER A 68 11.52 0.74 6.45
CA SER A 68 12.53 0.09 5.61
C SER A 68 12.87 0.94 4.39
N ALA A 69 14.03 0.72 3.81
CA ALA A 69 14.42 1.38 2.57
C ALA A 69 13.42 1.09 1.43
N GLN A 70 12.80 -0.10 1.44
CA GLN A 70 11.78 -0.48 0.46
C GLN A 70 10.50 0.35 0.63
N LEU A 71 10.04 0.56 1.86
CA LEU A 71 8.88 1.42 2.10
C LEU A 71 9.15 2.88 1.73
N GLU A 72 10.32 3.40 2.09
CA GLU A 72 10.74 4.76 1.73
C GLU A 72 10.74 4.96 0.21
N VAL A 73 11.30 4.00 -0.54
CA VAL A 73 11.34 4.04 -2.01
C VAL A 73 9.93 3.94 -2.61
N ALA A 74 9.06 3.06 -2.06
CA ALA A 74 7.67 2.98 -2.49
C ALA A 74 6.94 4.32 -2.30
N ILE A 75 7.09 4.95 -1.14
CA ILE A 75 6.48 6.26 -0.84
C ILE A 75 7.01 7.35 -1.78
N GLN A 76 8.33 7.41 -1.98
CA GLN A 76 8.95 8.37 -2.90
C GLN A 76 8.43 8.20 -4.33
N ALA A 77 8.35 6.97 -4.80
CA ALA A 77 7.87 6.64 -6.14
C ALA A 77 6.38 6.97 -6.31
N CYS A 78 5.52 6.62 -5.33
CA CYS A 78 4.10 6.98 -5.30
C CYS A 78 3.89 8.49 -5.41
N ARG A 79 4.59 9.29 -4.60
CA ARG A 79 4.45 10.75 -4.63
C ARG A 79 4.96 11.34 -5.94
N LYS A 80 6.05 10.83 -6.50
CA LYS A 80 6.59 11.31 -7.78
C LYS A 80 5.61 11.05 -8.92
N ALA A 81 5.06 9.84 -9.00
CA ALA A 81 4.07 9.47 -10.00
C ALA A 81 2.76 10.24 -9.81
N GLY A 82 2.25 10.35 -8.58
CA GLY A 82 1.04 11.10 -8.29
C GLY A 82 1.14 12.60 -8.63
N ASN A 83 2.30 13.22 -8.39
CA ASN A 83 2.55 14.61 -8.81
C ASN A 83 2.56 14.74 -10.35
N PHE A 84 3.06 13.75 -11.06
CA PHE A 84 2.99 13.70 -12.51
C PHE A 84 1.53 13.57 -12.97
N ILE A 85 0.77 12.62 -12.43
CA ILE A 85 -0.65 12.39 -12.74
C ILE A 85 -1.49 13.66 -12.49
N ASN A 86 -1.30 14.33 -11.35
CA ASN A 86 -2.01 15.57 -11.02
C ASN A 86 -1.72 16.69 -12.02
N ARG A 87 -0.49 16.79 -12.52
CA ARG A 87 -0.16 17.77 -13.56
C ARG A 87 -0.84 17.47 -14.88
N GLU A 88 -0.84 16.20 -15.28
CA GLU A 88 -1.49 15.76 -16.52
C GLU A 88 -3.03 15.88 -16.44
N SER A 89 -3.62 15.73 -15.26
CA SER A 89 -5.08 15.86 -15.05
C SER A 89 -5.63 17.26 -15.28
N LEU A 90 -4.77 18.29 -15.37
CA LEU A 90 -5.19 19.68 -15.62
C LEU A 90 -5.70 19.89 -17.06
N ASP A 91 -5.32 19.02 -18.00
CA ASP A 91 -5.80 19.07 -19.38
C ASP A 91 -6.08 17.67 -19.91
N LEU A 92 -7.21 17.12 -19.50
CA LEU A 92 -7.66 15.79 -19.92
C LEU A 92 -7.97 15.75 -21.43
N SER A 93 -8.31 16.88 -22.06
CA SER A 93 -8.61 16.95 -23.47
C SER A 93 -7.40 16.69 -24.36
N ALA A 94 -6.21 16.94 -23.86
CA ALA A 94 -4.95 16.67 -24.55
C ALA A 94 -4.44 15.22 -24.37
N ILE A 95 -5.15 14.39 -23.59
CA ILE A 95 -4.73 13.03 -23.29
C ILE A 95 -5.34 12.06 -24.30
N GLU A 96 -4.49 11.49 -25.15
CA GLU A 96 -4.89 10.39 -26.01
C GLU A 96 -4.95 9.09 -25.21
N ALA A 97 -6.12 8.49 -25.11
CA ALA A 97 -6.31 7.15 -24.59
C ALA A 97 -6.29 6.13 -25.70
N ARG A 98 -5.68 4.96 -25.44
CA ARG A 98 -5.71 3.80 -26.33
C ARG A 98 -6.40 2.66 -25.60
N GLU A 99 -7.15 1.87 -26.32
CA GLU A 99 -7.77 0.64 -25.80
C GLU A 99 -6.74 -0.51 -25.90
N LYS A 100 -6.33 -1.08 -24.77
CA LYS A 100 -5.46 -2.29 -24.69
C LYS A 100 -6.25 -3.53 -25.08
N ALA A 101 -7.51 -3.60 -24.62
CA ALA A 101 -8.49 -4.62 -24.87
C ALA A 101 -9.88 -3.99 -24.73
N PRO A 102 -10.98 -4.62 -25.20
CA PRO A 102 -12.33 -4.08 -25.03
C PRO A 102 -12.58 -3.64 -23.59
N PHE A 103 -12.87 -2.34 -23.40
CA PHE A 103 -13.10 -1.67 -22.12
C PHE A 103 -11.87 -1.58 -21.17
N ASP A 104 -10.68 -1.83 -21.68
CA ASP A 104 -9.41 -1.70 -20.96
C ASP A 104 -8.56 -0.62 -21.63
N PHE A 105 -8.33 0.49 -20.93
CA PHE A 105 -7.71 1.69 -21.46
C PHE A 105 -6.31 1.92 -20.88
N VAL A 106 -5.46 2.53 -21.69
CA VAL A 106 -4.17 3.08 -21.29
C VAL A 106 -3.98 4.46 -21.91
N SER A 107 -3.33 5.32 -21.20
CA SER A 107 -2.91 6.62 -21.70
C SER A 107 -1.40 6.81 -21.57
N ARG A 108 -0.88 7.89 -22.16
CA ARG A 108 0.50 8.32 -21.93
C ARG A 108 0.79 8.61 -20.45
N VAL A 109 -0.25 8.83 -19.65
CA VAL A 109 -0.11 9.13 -18.22
C VAL A 109 0.23 7.87 -17.44
N ASP A 110 -0.39 6.73 -17.74
CA ASP A 110 -0.08 5.43 -17.14
C ASP A 110 1.38 5.07 -17.41
N THR A 111 1.81 5.14 -18.68
CA THR A 111 3.18 4.81 -19.08
C THR A 111 4.21 5.76 -18.48
N GLY A 112 3.96 7.07 -18.48
CA GLY A 112 4.85 8.07 -17.89
C GLY A 112 4.93 7.96 -16.36
N ALA A 113 3.81 7.68 -15.68
CA ALA A 113 3.81 7.39 -14.24
C ALA A 113 4.65 6.14 -13.93
N GLN A 114 4.49 5.07 -14.72
CA GLN A 114 5.28 3.85 -14.56
C GLN A 114 6.79 4.09 -14.78
N GLU A 115 7.18 4.90 -15.76
CA GLU A 115 8.59 5.25 -16.01
C GLU A 115 9.19 5.96 -14.78
N HIS A 116 8.47 6.90 -14.17
CA HIS A 116 8.91 7.55 -12.94
C HIS A 116 9.10 6.55 -11.79
N ILE A 117 8.15 5.63 -11.60
CA ILE A 117 8.21 4.62 -10.54
C ILE A 117 9.39 3.67 -10.76
N THR A 118 9.48 3.07 -11.96
CA THR A 118 10.50 2.08 -12.26
C THR A 118 11.92 2.65 -12.26
N SER A 119 12.10 3.91 -12.67
CA SER A 119 13.37 4.62 -12.56
C SER A 119 13.84 4.74 -11.12
N ILE A 120 12.96 5.11 -10.20
CA ILE A 120 13.28 5.23 -8.77
C ILE A 120 13.60 3.85 -8.19
N ILE A 121 12.77 2.83 -8.46
CA ILE A 121 13.02 1.47 -7.96
C ILE A 121 14.38 0.98 -8.42
N ARG A 122 14.70 1.10 -9.72
CA ARG A 122 16.00 0.65 -10.29
C ARG A 122 17.19 1.40 -9.74
N GLN A 123 17.03 2.67 -9.39
CA GLN A 123 18.11 3.45 -8.79
C GLN A 123 18.56 2.87 -7.45
N TYR A 124 17.61 2.41 -6.62
CA TYR A 124 17.90 1.92 -5.26
C TYR A 124 17.99 0.39 -5.19
N PHE A 125 17.21 -0.32 -6.01
CA PHE A 125 17.10 -1.78 -6.04
C PHE A 125 17.28 -2.35 -7.45
N PRO A 126 18.47 -2.17 -8.07
CA PRO A 126 18.70 -2.55 -9.48
C PRO A 126 18.65 -4.06 -9.74
N LYS A 127 18.72 -4.88 -8.68
CA LYS A 127 18.70 -6.36 -8.77
C LYS A 127 17.32 -6.97 -8.57
N ASP A 128 16.34 -6.20 -8.12
CA ASP A 128 14.99 -6.70 -7.89
C ASP A 128 14.21 -6.86 -9.20
N SER A 129 13.25 -7.78 -9.20
CA SER A 129 12.28 -7.93 -10.28
C SER A 129 11.15 -6.89 -10.13
N ILE A 130 10.53 -6.52 -11.24
CA ILE A 130 9.39 -5.60 -11.27
C ILE A 130 8.27 -6.25 -12.08
N VAL A 131 7.09 -6.35 -11.49
CA VAL A 131 5.83 -6.75 -12.13
C VAL A 131 4.97 -5.50 -12.20
N ALA A 132 4.82 -4.94 -13.38
CA ALA A 132 4.12 -3.67 -13.58
C ALA A 132 3.05 -3.82 -14.67
N GLU A 133 1.99 -3.05 -14.57
CA GLU A 133 0.83 -3.17 -15.45
C GLU A 133 1.18 -2.92 -16.92
N GLU A 134 1.88 -1.81 -17.23
CA GLU A 134 2.06 -1.36 -18.60
C GLU A 134 3.25 -2.04 -19.32
N SER A 135 4.31 -2.37 -18.61
CA SER A 135 5.49 -3.03 -19.19
C SER A 135 5.52 -4.54 -18.99
N GLY A 136 4.54 -5.08 -18.24
CA GLY A 136 4.55 -6.48 -17.84
C GLY A 136 5.67 -6.80 -16.83
N THR A 137 6.17 -8.01 -16.88
CA THR A 137 7.15 -8.50 -15.89
C THR A 137 8.57 -8.32 -16.37
N ILE A 138 9.38 -7.58 -15.61
CA ILE A 138 10.83 -7.50 -15.78
C ILE A 138 11.47 -8.41 -14.75
N VAL A 139 11.83 -9.61 -15.17
CA VAL A 139 12.45 -10.63 -14.30
C VAL A 139 13.96 -10.44 -14.27
N ASN A 140 14.50 -10.29 -13.06
CA ASN A 140 15.93 -10.45 -12.82
C ASN A 140 16.19 -11.85 -12.27
N PRO A 141 16.88 -12.73 -13.01
CA PRO A 141 17.11 -14.10 -12.58
C PRO A 141 17.81 -14.15 -11.22
N GLY A 142 17.23 -14.92 -10.28
CA GLY A 142 17.76 -15.06 -8.92
C GLY A 142 17.41 -13.93 -7.96
N ALA A 143 16.57 -12.98 -8.34
CA ALA A 143 16.07 -11.97 -7.43
C ALA A 143 15.08 -12.57 -6.43
N ASP A 144 15.33 -12.37 -5.14
CA ASP A 144 14.37 -12.67 -4.06
C ASP A 144 13.32 -11.56 -3.91
N GLY A 145 13.69 -10.32 -4.30
CA GLY A 145 12.83 -9.13 -4.22
C GLY A 145 12.01 -8.92 -5.49
N VAL A 146 10.72 -8.64 -5.31
CA VAL A 146 9.78 -8.35 -6.39
C VAL A 146 8.94 -7.12 -6.03
N TRP A 147 8.89 -6.16 -6.95
CA TRP A 147 8.02 -4.99 -6.87
C TRP A 147 6.77 -5.21 -7.71
N TYR A 148 5.60 -4.98 -7.13
CA TYR A 148 4.32 -4.92 -7.84
C TYR A 148 3.94 -3.46 -8.01
N VAL A 149 3.64 -3.04 -9.25
CA VAL A 149 3.42 -1.64 -9.61
C VAL A 149 2.18 -1.49 -10.47
N ASP A 150 1.21 -0.77 -9.94
CA ASP A 150 0.12 -0.20 -10.73
C ASP A 150 0.33 1.33 -10.75
N PRO A 151 0.66 1.90 -11.92
CA PRO A 151 0.96 3.32 -12.03
C PRO A 151 -0.27 4.21 -11.91
N LEU A 152 -1.45 3.70 -12.28
CA LEU A 152 -2.70 4.46 -12.27
C LEU A 152 -3.93 3.52 -12.14
N ASP A 153 -4.14 2.95 -10.94
CA ASP A 153 -5.35 2.19 -10.64
C ASP A 153 -6.59 3.10 -10.75
N GLY A 154 -7.48 2.78 -11.67
CA GLY A 154 -8.63 3.59 -12.01
C GLY A 154 -8.43 4.47 -13.24
N THR A 155 -7.70 4.01 -14.28
CA THR A 155 -7.46 4.72 -15.56
C THR A 155 -8.76 5.25 -16.17
N THR A 156 -9.84 4.46 -16.17
CA THR A 156 -11.15 4.90 -16.68
C THR A 156 -11.68 6.10 -15.91
N ASN A 157 -11.57 6.10 -14.58
CA ASN A 157 -11.95 7.24 -13.74
C ASN A 157 -11.14 8.49 -14.11
N PHE A 158 -9.83 8.32 -14.23
CA PHE A 158 -8.92 9.41 -14.62
C PHE A 158 -9.30 10.02 -15.96
N LEU A 159 -9.52 9.20 -16.99
CA LEU A 159 -9.88 9.65 -18.35
C LEU A 159 -11.22 10.41 -18.38
N HIS A 160 -12.14 10.07 -17.49
CA HIS A 160 -13.43 10.75 -17.37
C HIS A 160 -13.41 11.93 -16.38
N GLY A 161 -12.26 12.29 -15.81
CA GLY A 161 -12.18 13.34 -14.79
C GLY A 161 -12.89 12.98 -13.48
N PHE A 162 -13.17 11.69 -13.25
CA PHE A 162 -13.74 11.23 -11.98
C PHE A 162 -12.63 11.09 -10.94
N PRO A 163 -12.66 11.88 -9.83
CA PRO A 163 -11.51 12.07 -8.95
C PRO A 163 -11.32 10.90 -7.97
N HIS A 164 -11.13 9.69 -8.49
CA HIS A 164 -10.95 8.47 -7.70
C HIS A 164 -10.04 7.48 -8.42
N TYR A 165 -8.74 7.62 -8.23
CA TYR A 165 -7.67 6.81 -8.80
C TYR A 165 -6.43 6.89 -7.89
N ALA A 166 -5.51 5.95 -8.04
CA ALA A 166 -4.33 5.87 -7.18
C ALA A 166 -3.10 5.31 -7.90
N VAL A 167 -1.93 5.57 -7.30
CA VAL A 167 -0.69 4.83 -7.55
C VAL A 167 -0.56 3.75 -6.50
N SER A 168 -0.32 2.50 -6.90
CA SER A 168 -0.19 1.35 -6.00
C SER A 168 1.17 0.67 -6.18
N ILE A 169 1.95 0.58 -5.09
CA ILE A 169 3.30 -0.02 -5.12
C ILE A 169 3.46 -0.94 -3.91
N ALA A 170 3.88 -2.19 -4.17
CA ALA A 170 4.23 -3.13 -3.11
C ALA A 170 5.59 -3.77 -3.37
N TYR A 171 6.30 -4.08 -2.31
CA TYR A 171 7.51 -4.88 -2.32
C TYR A 171 7.28 -6.22 -1.64
N ALA A 172 7.62 -7.30 -2.34
CA ALA A 172 7.62 -8.66 -1.80
C ALA A 172 9.04 -9.23 -1.74
N LEU A 173 9.31 -9.97 -0.68
CA LEU A 173 10.53 -10.75 -0.50
C LEU A 173 10.17 -12.22 -0.41
N LYS A 174 10.72 -13.04 -1.31
CA LYS A 174 10.44 -14.49 -1.39
C LYS A 174 8.93 -14.79 -1.43
N GLY A 175 8.20 -14.07 -2.28
CA GLY A 175 6.76 -14.23 -2.47
C GLY A 175 5.87 -13.62 -1.37
N ARG A 176 6.44 -13.01 -0.33
CA ARG A 176 5.67 -12.43 0.78
C ARG A 176 5.74 -10.90 0.73
N VAL A 177 4.61 -10.22 0.64
CA VAL A 177 4.54 -8.76 0.64
C VAL A 177 5.02 -8.22 1.99
N MET A 178 6.03 -7.34 1.96
CA MET A 178 6.74 -6.80 3.12
C MET A 178 6.49 -5.31 3.34
N ALA A 179 6.35 -4.54 2.25
CA ALA A 179 6.10 -3.11 2.30
C ALA A 179 5.10 -2.71 1.23
N ALA A 180 4.31 -1.69 1.49
CA ALA A 180 3.25 -1.22 0.60
C ALA A 180 3.03 0.28 0.74
N ALA A 181 2.77 0.95 -0.38
CA ALA A 181 2.29 2.31 -0.45
C ALA A 181 1.20 2.42 -1.53
N VAL A 182 0.09 3.08 -1.19
CA VAL A 182 -0.97 3.48 -2.11
C VAL A 182 -1.20 4.96 -1.95
N TYR A 183 -1.18 5.72 -3.04
CA TYR A 183 -1.32 7.17 -2.99
C TYR A 183 -2.48 7.63 -3.87
N ASP A 184 -3.48 8.26 -3.25
CA ASP A 184 -4.54 9.01 -3.92
C ASP A 184 -4.04 10.43 -4.15
N PRO A 185 -3.68 10.81 -5.38
CA PRO A 185 -3.10 12.12 -5.64
C PRO A 185 -4.14 13.26 -5.60
N VAL A 186 -5.42 12.93 -5.75
CA VAL A 186 -6.50 13.93 -5.72
C VAL A 186 -6.77 14.41 -4.30
N LYS A 187 -6.75 13.47 -3.34
CA LYS A 187 -7.03 13.77 -1.93
C LYS A 187 -5.78 14.02 -1.10
N ASP A 188 -4.57 13.86 -1.70
CA ASP A 188 -3.28 13.83 -1.00
C ASP A 188 -3.29 12.84 0.18
N GLU A 189 -3.82 11.66 -0.07
CA GLU A 189 -3.92 10.57 0.91
C GLU A 189 -2.90 9.48 0.58
N LEU A 190 -1.86 9.36 1.41
CA LEU A 190 -0.85 8.31 1.32
C LEU A 190 -1.13 7.24 2.36
N PHE A 191 -1.56 6.08 1.90
CA PHE A 191 -1.66 4.86 2.70
C PHE A 191 -0.34 4.10 2.64
N SER A 192 0.14 3.63 3.77
CA SER A 192 1.38 2.87 3.83
C SER A 192 1.33 1.80 4.90
N ALA A 193 2.04 0.70 4.65
CA ALA A 193 2.19 -0.37 5.63
C ALA A 193 3.54 -1.07 5.47
N GLU A 194 4.04 -1.60 6.56
CA GLU A 194 5.16 -2.52 6.59
C GLU A 194 4.79 -3.70 7.48
N ARG A 195 5.14 -4.90 7.05
CA ARG A 195 4.73 -6.13 7.74
C ARG A 195 5.15 -6.11 9.20
N SER A 196 4.18 -6.38 10.09
CA SER A 196 4.29 -6.36 11.56
C SER A 196 4.57 -4.98 12.18
N ARG A 197 4.35 -3.89 11.42
CA ARG A 197 4.53 -2.51 11.91
C ARG A 197 3.25 -1.68 11.90
N GLY A 198 2.19 -2.20 11.28
CA GLY A 198 0.89 -1.56 11.17
C GLY A 198 0.72 -0.72 9.91
N ALA A 199 -0.49 -0.22 9.72
CA ALA A 199 -0.88 0.60 8.59
C ALA A 199 -1.09 2.07 9.00
N PHE A 200 -0.82 2.97 8.05
CA PHE A 200 -0.85 4.41 8.27
C PHE A 200 -1.53 5.13 7.10
N LEU A 201 -2.22 6.22 7.39
CA LEU A 201 -2.71 7.22 6.45
C LEU A 201 -2.05 8.56 6.80
N ASN A 202 -1.27 9.13 5.88
CA ASN A 202 -0.54 10.39 6.11
C ASN A 202 0.20 10.39 7.47
N ASN A 203 0.92 9.29 7.76
CA ASN A 203 1.66 9.02 9.01
C ASN A 203 0.79 8.84 10.26
N ALA A 204 -0.54 8.97 10.20
CA ALA A 204 -1.43 8.62 11.29
C ALA A 204 -1.79 7.13 11.22
N ARG A 205 -1.64 6.42 12.35
CA ARG A 205 -1.95 4.98 12.40
C ARG A 205 -3.45 4.74 12.17
N ILE A 206 -3.77 3.82 11.27
CA ILE A 206 -5.15 3.44 10.95
C ILE A 206 -5.49 2.03 11.43
N ARG A 207 -6.78 1.77 11.53
CA ARG A 207 -7.38 0.47 11.83
C ARG A 207 -8.66 0.30 11.04
N VAL A 208 -8.99 -0.95 10.73
CA VAL A 208 -10.32 -1.30 10.22
C VAL A 208 -11.42 -0.88 11.19
N SER A 209 -12.64 -0.69 10.70
CA SER A 209 -13.76 -0.28 11.54
C SER A 209 -14.09 -1.33 12.60
N GLY A 210 -14.72 -0.88 13.69
CA GLY A 210 -15.26 -1.76 14.74
C GLY A 210 -16.65 -2.32 14.43
N ARG A 211 -17.12 -2.27 13.18
CA ARG A 211 -18.46 -2.73 12.81
C ARG A 211 -18.59 -4.24 12.95
N THR A 212 -19.72 -4.67 13.54
CA THR A 212 -19.97 -6.08 13.84
C THR A 212 -21.22 -6.63 13.15
N ASP A 213 -22.09 -5.75 12.62
CA ASP A 213 -23.38 -6.10 12.04
C ASP A 213 -23.34 -5.85 10.53
N MET A 214 -23.47 -6.93 9.74
CA MET A 214 -23.46 -6.88 8.28
C MET A 214 -24.58 -5.97 7.72
N SER A 215 -25.72 -5.90 8.38
CA SER A 215 -26.84 -5.04 7.93
C SER A 215 -26.53 -3.54 8.00
N LYS A 216 -25.49 -3.17 8.73
CA LYS A 216 -25.00 -1.79 8.88
C LYS A 216 -23.68 -1.55 8.13
N ALA A 217 -23.18 -2.56 7.45
CA ALA A 217 -21.89 -2.50 6.77
C ALA A 217 -22.00 -1.77 5.43
N LEU A 218 -20.94 -1.03 5.09
CA LEU A 218 -20.72 -0.46 3.76
C LEU A 218 -19.69 -1.31 3.04
N ILE A 219 -20.07 -1.91 1.91
CA ILE A 219 -19.27 -2.88 1.19
C ILE A 219 -18.84 -2.33 -0.17
N GLY A 220 -17.56 -2.42 -0.48
CA GLY A 220 -17.01 -2.13 -1.81
C GLY A 220 -17.01 -3.36 -2.71
N THR A 221 -17.07 -3.14 -4.04
CA THR A 221 -16.94 -4.20 -5.04
C THR A 221 -16.54 -3.63 -6.40
N GLY A 222 -15.95 -4.45 -7.26
CA GLY A 222 -15.84 -4.17 -8.69
C GLY A 222 -16.95 -4.85 -9.50
N PHE A 223 -17.16 -4.41 -10.71
CA PHE A 223 -18.08 -5.07 -11.65
C PHE A 223 -17.28 -5.77 -12.75
N PRO A 224 -17.74 -6.92 -13.19
CA PRO A 224 -17.22 -7.55 -14.38
C PRO A 224 -17.58 -6.65 -15.59
N PHE A 225 -16.59 -6.08 -16.25
CA PHE A 225 -16.80 -5.20 -17.43
C PHE A 225 -15.95 -5.61 -18.61
N ARG A 226 -14.98 -6.51 -18.42
CA ARG A 226 -14.18 -7.06 -19.50
C ARG A 226 -14.98 -8.11 -20.27
N ARG A 227 -14.69 -8.27 -21.58
CA ARG A 227 -15.44 -9.13 -22.49
C ARG A 227 -15.60 -10.59 -22.01
N ASN A 228 -14.63 -11.09 -21.27
CA ASN A 228 -14.61 -12.48 -20.78
C ASN A 228 -15.07 -12.61 -19.32
N ASP A 229 -15.51 -11.52 -18.71
CA ASP A 229 -16.00 -11.55 -17.32
C ASP A 229 -17.38 -12.19 -17.27
N ASN A 230 -17.64 -12.93 -16.19
CA ASN A 230 -18.87 -13.71 -16.05
C ASN A 230 -19.89 -12.99 -15.16
N TYR A 231 -20.85 -12.31 -15.80
CA TYR A 231 -21.98 -11.68 -15.10
C TYR A 231 -22.90 -12.70 -14.42
N GLU A 232 -23.05 -13.90 -14.97
CA GLU A 232 -23.95 -14.93 -14.44
C GLU A 232 -23.49 -15.41 -13.06
N THR A 233 -22.19 -15.49 -12.82
CA THR A 233 -21.65 -15.82 -11.50
C THR A 233 -21.59 -14.62 -10.57
N PHE A 234 -21.42 -13.40 -11.12
CA PHE A 234 -21.30 -12.18 -10.33
C PHE A 234 -22.64 -11.68 -9.78
N LEU A 235 -23.68 -11.59 -10.61
CA LEU A 235 -24.96 -10.99 -10.21
C LEU A 235 -25.63 -11.68 -9.00
N PRO A 236 -25.63 -13.01 -8.87
CA PRO A 236 -26.15 -13.65 -7.66
C PRO A 236 -25.36 -13.31 -6.40
N LYS A 237 -24.03 -13.15 -6.50
CA LYS A 237 -23.18 -12.71 -5.39
C LYS A 237 -23.52 -11.27 -4.99
N LEU A 238 -23.61 -10.38 -5.96
CA LEU A 238 -23.99 -8.99 -5.76
C LEU A 238 -25.35 -8.86 -5.07
N GLU A 239 -26.35 -9.62 -5.53
CA GLU A 239 -27.68 -9.63 -4.92
C GLU A 239 -27.64 -10.09 -3.46
N ARG A 240 -26.94 -11.19 -3.15
CA ARG A 240 -26.81 -11.68 -1.77
C ARG A 240 -26.16 -10.65 -0.85
N VAL A 241 -25.15 -9.95 -1.32
CA VAL A 241 -24.48 -8.88 -0.54
C VAL A 241 -25.39 -7.68 -0.40
N ALA A 242 -25.99 -7.19 -1.50
CA ALA A 242 -26.86 -6.00 -1.50
C ALA A 242 -28.05 -6.12 -0.55
N ARG A 243 -28.67 -7.32 -0.48
CA ARG A 243 -29.79 -7.59 0.45
C ARG A 243 -29.38 -7.68 1.91
N SER A 244 -28.09 -7.69 2.22
CA SER A 244 -27.59 -7.94 3.58
C SER A 244 -26.76 -6.81 4.19
N CYS A 245 -26.44 -5.77 3.43
CA CYS A 245 -25.60 -4.65 3.89
C CYS A 245 -26.36 -3.32 3.83
N ALA A 246 -25.82 -2.28 4.47
CA ALA A 246 -26.40 -0.94 4.43
C ALA A 246 -26.24 -0.26 3.08
N GLY A 247 -25.25 -0.67 2.29
CA GLY A 247 -25.04 -0.13 0.96
C GLY A 247 -23.80 -0.67 0.28
N LEU A 248 -23.78 -0.52 -1.05
CA LEU A 248 -22.66 -0.92 -1.89
C LEU A 248 -21.95 0.31 -2.46
N ARG A 249 -20.65 0.16 -2.74
CA ARG A 249 -19.85 1.11 -3.49
C ARG A 249 -19.12 0.37 -4.61
N ARG A 250 -19.15 0.97 -5.80
CA ARG A 250 -18.35 0.59 -6.97
C ARG A 250 -17.56 1.82 -7.39
N ALA A 251 -16.50 2.11 -6.69
CA ALA A 251 -15.76 3.34 -6.87
C ALA A 251 -14.79 3.28 -8.06
N GLY A 252 -14.27 2.10 -8.40
CA GLY A 252 -13.48 1.83 -9.61
C GLY A 252 -11.97 1.99 -9.45
N SER A 253 -11.46 1.83 -8.23
CA SER A 253 -10.06 1.70 -7.89
C SER A 253 -9.94 0.64 -6.79
N ALA A 254 -9.43 -0.54 -7.13
CA ALA A 254 -9.31 -1.66 -6.21
C ALA A 254 -8.33 -1.34 -5.07
N ALA A 255 -7.22 -0.67 -5.39
CA ALA A 255 -6.22 -0.26 -4.39
C ALA A 255 -6.82 0.70 -3.36
N LEU A 256 -7.66 1.67 -3.79
CA LEU A 256 -8.33 2.58 -2.86
C LEU A 256 -9.44 1.90 -2.07
N ASP A 257 -10.22 1.00 -2.68
CA ASP A 257 -11.26 0.26 -1.97
C ASP A 257 -10.66 -0.58 -0.84
N LEU A 258 -9.52 -1.24 -1.06
CA LEU A 258 -8.75 -1.95 -0.04
C LEU A 258 -8.26 -0.99 1.06
N CYS A 259 -7.70 0.15 0.69
CA CYS A 259 -7.28 1.19 1.64
C CYS A 259 -8.44 1.74 2.46
N TYR A 260 -9.63 1.86 1.86
CA TYR A 260 -10.83 2.33 2.56
C TYR A 260 -11.34 1.31 3.57
N VAL A 261 -11.18 0.01 3.30
CA VAL A 261 -11.41 -1.00 4.34
C VAL A 261 -10.39 -0.84 5.47
N ALA A 262 -9.11 -0.65 5.16
CA ALA A 262 -8.05 -0.53 6.15
C ALA A 262 -8.21 0.68 7.08
N CYS A 263 -8.78 1.80 6.60
CA CYS A 263 -9.03 2.98 7.41
C CYS A 263 -10.47 3.09 7.96
N GLY A 264 -11.32 2.07 7.73
CA GLY A 264 -12.67 1.98 8.27
C GLY A 264 -13.72 2.82 7.54
N ARG A 265 -13.43 3.31 6.32
CA ARG A 265 -14.41 3.97 5.43
C ARG A 265 -15.35 2.96 4.79
N LEU A 266 -14.82 1.76 4.46
CA LEU A 266 -15.58 0.56 4.10
C LEU A 266 -15.40 -0.49 5.20
N ASP A 267 -16.36 -1.40 5.31
CA ASP A 267 -16.33 -2.49 6.27
C ASP A 267 -15.90 -3.81 5.65
N GLY A 268 -15.97 -3.91 4.33
CA GLY A 268 -15.50 -5.02 3.53
C GLY A 268 -15.43 -4.65 2.05
N TYR A 269 -14.73 -5.48 1.29
CA TYR A 269 -14.59 -5.37 -0.16
C TYR A 269 -14.40 -6.75 -0.77
N TRP A 270 -14.90 -6.96 -1.99
CA TRP A 270 -14.69 -8.16 -2.77
C TRP A 270 -14.68 -7.87 -4.26
N GLU A 271 -13.78 -8.52 -4.99
CA GLU A 271 -13.69 -8.42 -6.44
C GLU A 271 -13.00 -9.66 -7.03
N ALA A 272 -13.23 -9.93 -8.30
CA ALA A 272 -12.61 -11.01 -9.05
C ALA A 272 -11.84 -10.46 -10.27
N ASN A 273 -10.99 -11.30 -10.87
CA ASN A 273 -10.25 -11.00 -12.10
C ASN A 273 -9.27 -9.82 -12.01
N LEU A 274 -8.82 -9.48 -10.80
CA LEU A 274 -7.77 -8.51 -10.54
C LEU A 274 -6.38 -9.08 -10.81
N LYS A 275 -5.39 -8.21 -10.91
CA LYS A 275 -3.99 -8.58 -11.07
C LYS A 275 -3.23 -8.41 -9.76
N SER A 276 -2.04 -9.01 -9.69
CA SER A 276 -1.21 -8.92 -8.48
C SER A 276 -0.83 -7.48 -8.11
N TRP A 277 -0.68 -6.58 -9.08
CA TRP A 277 -0.36 -5.18 -8.83
C TRP A 277 -1.54 -4.38 -8.25
N ASP A 278 -2.80 -4.74 -8.57
CA ASP A 278 -4.01 -4.17 -7.98
C ASP A 278 -4.12 -4.54 -6.50
N LEU A 279 -3.66 -5.76 -6.14
CA LEU A 279 -3.94 -6.42 -4.87
C LEU A 279 -2.82 -6.28 -3.83
N ALA A 280 -1.55 -6.35 -4.27
CA ALA A 280 -0.43 -6.57 -3.37
C ALA A 280 -0.28 -5.49 -2.29
N ALA A 281 -0.40 -4.22 -2.66
CA ALA A 281 -0.25 -3.13 -1.71
C ALA A 281 -1.45 -3.05 -0.76
N GLY A 282 -2.65 -2.99 -1.32
CA GLY A 282 -3.88 -2.85 -0.54
C GLY A 282 -4.10 -4.00 0.45
N SER A 283 -3.78 -5.24 0.07
CA SER A 283 -3.91 -6.41 0.95
C SER A 283 -3.00 -6.32 2.18
N LEU A 284 -1.74 -5.90 2.02
CA LEU A 284 -0.85 -5.69 3.17
C LEU A 284 -1.38 -4.58 4.09
N ILE A 285 -1.87 -3.47 3.51
CA ILE A 285 -2.41 -2.34 4.28
C ILE A 285 -3.63 -2.79 5.11
N VAL A 286 -4.53 -3.63 4.53
CA VAL A 286 -5.67 -4.21 5.25
C VAL A 286 -5.21 -5.11 6.39
N LEU A 287 -4.28 -6.04 6.13
CA LEU A 287 -3.74 -6.95 7.15
C LEU A 287 -3.12 -6.20 8.33
N GLU A 288 -2.30 -5.19 8.04
CA GLU A 288 -1.61 -4.39 9.05
C GLU A 288 -2.55 -3.43 9.80
N ALA A 289 -3.71 -3.12 9.23
CA ALA A 289 -4.80 -2.41 9.90
C ALA A 289 -5.67 -3.32 10.79
N GLY A 290 -5.45 -4.63 10.77
CA GLY A 290 -6.19 -5.62 11.55
C GLY A 290 -7.43 -6.19 10.85
N GLY A 291 -7.53 -6.04 9.53
CA GLY A 291 -8.51 -6.72 8.69
C GLY A 291 -8.11 -8.15 8.33
N LEU A 292 -9.02 -8.87 7.69
CA LEU A 292 -8.82 -10.21 7.17
C LEU A 292 -8.85 -10.17 5.64
N VAL A 293 -8.03 -11.00 5.02
CA VAL A 293 -7.85 -11.08 3.56
C VAL A 293 -7.77 -12.54 3.13
N THR A 294 -8.59 -12.93 2.15
CA THR A 294 -8.47 -14.23 1.46
C THR A 294 -8.81 -14.05 -0.02
N ASP A 295 -8.61 -15.11 -0.81
CA ASP A 295 -9.29 -15.21 -2.09
C ASP A 295 -10.79 -15.51 -1.93
N LEU A 296 -11.52 -15.60 -3.05
CA LEU A 296 -12.98 -15.86 -3.04
C LEU A 296 -13.34 -17.31 -2.67
N SER A 297 -12.34 -18.20 -2.53
CA SER A 297 -12.47 -19.58 -2.12
C SER A 297 -11.98 -19.84 -0.67
N ALA A 298 -11.73 -18.78 0.09
CA ALA A 298 -11.14 -18.80 1.44
C ALA A 298 -9.66 -19.24 1.48
N GLY A 299 -8.95 -19.22 0.36
CA GLY A 299 -7.51 -19.48 0.26
C GLY A 299 -6.67 -18.23 0.51
N GLU A 300 -5.34 -18.42 0.57
CA GLU A 300 -4.38 -17.33 0.79
C GLU A 300 -3.76 -16.82 -0.54
N ASP A 301 -4.04 -17.48 -1.66
CA ASP A 301 -3.39 -17.24 -2.96
C ASP A 301 -4.07 -16.13 -3.80
N TYR A 302 -4.66 -15.13 -3.15
CA TYR A 302 -5.38 -14.04 -3.83
C TYR A 302 -4.53 -13.30 -4.88
N LEU A 303 -3.21 -13.21 -4.71
CA LEU A 303 -2.32 -12.58 -5.71
C LEU A 303 -2.23 -13.41 -7.01
N ALA A 304 -2.36 -14.73 -6.92
CA ALA A 304 -2.31 -15.62 -8.07
C ALA A 304 -3.69 -15.85 -8.69
N THR A 305 -4.72 -15.97 -7.86
CA THR A 305 -6.11 -16.22 -8.32
C THR A 305 -6.78 -14.98 -8.89
N GLY A 306 -6.34 -13.79 -8.48
CA GLY A 306 -6.94 -12.51 -8.88
C GLY A 306 -8.32 -12.24 -8.25
N GLY A 307 -8.78 -13.11 -7.35
CA GLY A 307 -10.00 -12.90 -6.58
C GLY A 307 -9.68 -12.51 -5.15
N ILE A 308 -10.38 -11.55 -4.57
CA ILE A 308 -10.12 -11.10 -3.21
C ILE A 308 -11.42 -10.87 -2.44
N CYS A 309 -11.42 -11.25 -1.16
CA CYS A 309 -12.41 -10.85 -0.18
C CYS A 309 -11.69 -10.33 1.07
N VAL A 310 -12.04 -9.12 1.49
CA VAL A 310 -11.49 -8.50 2.69
C VAL A 310 -12.59 -7.94 3.58
N GLY A 311 -12.30 -7.81 4.86
CA GLY A 311 -13.26 -7.18 5.77
C GLY A 311 -12.73 -7.02 7.19
N THR A 312 -13.50 -6.28 7.98
CA THR A 312 -13.28 -6.24 9.43
C THR A 312 -13.49 -7.63 10.03
N PRO A 313 -12.94 -7.96 11.21
CA PRO A 313 -13.00 -9.31 11.76
C PRO A 313 -14.42 -9.90 11.91
N LYS A 314 -15.44 -9.06 12.07
CA LYS A 314 -16.83 -9.53 12.23
C LYS A 314 -17.66 -9.48 10.94
N ILE A 315 -17.25 -8.68 9.96
CA ILE A 315 -17.93 -8.57 8.66
C ILE A 315 -17.34 -9.56 7.64
N PHE A 316 -16.07 -9.94 7.78
CA PHE A 316 -15.36 -10.79 6.84
C PHE A 316 -16.07 -12.12 6.58
N ALA A 317 -16.33 -12.93 7.60
CA ALA A 317 -16.92 -14.26 7.41
C ALA A 317 -18.35 -14.19 6.82
N PRO A 318 -19.27 -13.32 7.30
CA PRO A 318 -20.56 -13.11 6.65
C PRO A 318 -20.45 -12.66 5.18
N LEU A 319 -19.49 -11.80 4.84
CA LEU A 319 -19.26 -11.35 3.46
C LEU A 319 -18.74 -12.51 2.61
N LEU A 320 -17.69 -13.21 3.06
CA LEU A 320 -17.08 -14.32 2.33
C LEU A 320 -18.10 -15.41 1.97
N MET A 321 -18.98 -15.80 2.91
CA MET A 321 -20.06 -16.76 2.65
C MET A 321 -21.04 -16.33 1.54
N LYS A 322 -21.16 -15.02 1.27
CA LYS A 322 -22.06 -14.51 0.23
C LYS A 322 -21.40 -14.46 -1.13
N VAL A 323 -20.08 -14.31 -1.17
CA VAL A 323 -19.30 -14.16 -2.41
C VAL A 323 -18.60 -15.45 -2.85
N THR A 324 -18.46 -16.41 -1.96
CA THR A 324 -18.00 -17.76 -2.32
C THR A 324 -19.05 -18.47 -3.16
N ASP A 325 -18.62 -19.13 -4.21
CA ASP A 325 -19.51 -20.02 -4.95
C ASP A 325 -19.92 -21.17 -4.03
N ALA A 326 -21.22 -21.34 -3.83
CA ALA A 326 -21.71 -22.50 -3.13
C ALA A 326 -21.12 -23.73 -3.88
N ASN A 327 -20.32 -24.54 -3.19
CA ASN A 327 -19.99 -25.88 -3.68
C ASN A 327 -21.32 -26.55 -4.00
N THR A 328 -21.73 -26.52 -5.27
CA THR A 328 -22.76 -27.42 -5.77
C THR A 328 -22.12 -28.80 -5.71
N GLY A 329 -22.16 -29.39 -4.52
CA GLY A 329 -21.86 -30.78 -4.33
C GLY A 329 -22.72 -31.56 -5.31
N LYS A 330 -22.11 -32.00 -6.38
CA LYS A 330 -22.55 -33.12 -7.21
C LYS A 330 -21.56 -34.26 -7.04
#